data_3633ea0f2b7ab74af2f31964fd381ef0
#
_entry.id   3633ea0f2b7ab74af2f31964fd381ef0
#
_cell.length_a   1.000
_cell.length_b   1.000
_cell.length_c   1.000
_cell.angle_alpha   90.00
_cell.angle_beta   90.00
_cell.angle_gamma   90.00
#
_symmetry.space_group_name_H-M   'P 1'
#
loop_
_entity.id
_entity.type
_entity.pdbx_description
1 polymer ?
#
loop_
_entity_poly.entity_id
_entity_poly.type
_entity_poly.pdbx_seq_one_letter_code
_entity_poly.pdbx_strand_id
1 'polypeptide(L)' 'MLSKELFGQRLKEVRKQNKETQDDLAVAIDVAKSSISEMEHGKHTTTLEKFALLCEHYKVSADYLLGFSDNPTPH' A
#
# COMPACT_ATOMS: atom_id res chain seq x y z
N MET A 1 10.34 13.07 4.22
CA MET A 1 10.70 11.84 4.93
C MET A 1 9.52 10.85 4.90
N LEU A 2 9.78 9.58 4.65
CA LEU A 2 8.73 8.57 4.60
C LEU A 2 8.10 8.36 5.98
N SER A 3 6.76 8.40 6.05
CA SER A 3 6.02 8.04 7.25
C SER A 3 5.41 6.65 7.06
N LYS A 4 5.84 5.70 7.88
CA LYS A 4 5.30 4.35 7.85
C LYS A 4 3.81 4.35 8.22
N GLU A 5 3.44 5.21 9.13
CA GLU A 5 2.05 5.34 9.59
C GLU A 5 1.15 5.85 8.46
N LEU A 6 1.58 6.88 7.76
CA LEU A 6 0.81 7.43 6.64
C LEU A 6 0.74 6.44 5.48
N PHE A 7 1.87 5.78 5.18
CA PHE A 7 1.90 4.74 4.16
C PHE A 7 0.86 3.65 4.45
N GLY A 8 0.87 3.13 5.68
CA GLY A 8 -0.05 2.08 6.08
C GLY A 8 -1.51 2.52 6.04
N GLN A 9 -1.78 3.73 6.49
CA GLN A 9 -3.11 4.30 6.49
C GLN A 9 -3.66 4.45 5.06
N ARG A 10 -2.84 4.97 4.15
CA ARG A 10 -3.22 5.15 2.76
C ARG A 10 -3.37 3.83 2.02
N LEU A 11 -2.50 2.86 2.32
CA LEU A 11 -2.62 1.52 1.76
C LEU A 11 -3.96 0.89 2.15
N LYS A 12 -4.31 0.98 3.43
CA LYS A 12 -5.58 0.45 3.93
C LYS A 12 -6.78 1.12 3.25
N GLU A 13 -6.74 2.45 3.11
CA GLU A 13 -7.81 3.20 2.45
C GLU A 13 -7.98 2.77 1.00
N VAL A 14 -6.88 2.68 0.25
CA VAL A 14 -6.92 2.29 -1.16
C VAL A 14 -7.43 0.86 -1.30
N ARG A 15 -6.98 -0.05 -0.43
CA ARG A 15 -7.44 -1.43 -0.43
C ARG A 15 -8.96 -1.49 -0.22
N LYS A 16 -9.47 -0.77 0.78
CA LYS A 16 -10.91 -0.75 1.08
C LYS A 16 -11.73 -0.11 -0.03
N GLN A 17 -11.20 0.93 -0.65
CA GLN A 17 -11.86 1.57 -1.79
C GLN A 17 -12.02 0.60 -2.97
N ASN A 18 -11.10 -0.35 -3.09
CA ASN A 18 -11.14 -1.37 -4.12
C ASN A 18 -11.88 -2.63 -3.66
N LYS A 19 -12.50 -2.59 -2.47
CA LYS A 19 -13.31 -3.67 -1.91
C LYS A 19 -12.54 -4.98 -1.77
N GLU A 20 -11.27 -4.88 -1.42
CA GLU A 20 -10.40 -6.04 -1.22
C GLU A 20 -10.13 -6.28 0.26
N THR A 21 -9.98 -7.56 0.62
CA THR A 21 -9.52 -7.94 1.95
C THR A 21 -7.99 -7.91 2.01
N GLN A 22 -7.43 -8.02 3.21
CA GLN A 22 -5.99 -8.17 3.37
C GLN A 22 -5.47 -9.44 2.68
N ASP A 23 -6.26 -10.51 2.70
CA ASP A 23 -5.91 -11.76 2.00
C ASP A 23 -5.83 -11.54 0.49
N ASP A 24 -6.78 -10.81 -0.07
CA ASP A 24 -6.77 -10.50 -1.51
C ASP A 24 -5.49 -9.78 -1.90
N LEU A 25 -5.10 -8.78 -1.13
CA LEU A 25 -3.89 -8.02 -1.41
C LEU A 25 -2.64 -8.89 -1.22
N ALA A 26 -2.61 -9.70 -0.19
CA ALA A 26 -1.48 -10.59 0.09
C ALA A 26 -1.22 -11.53 -1.10
N VAL A 27 -2.28 -12.09 -1.66
CA VAL A 27 -2.16 -12.95 -2.85
C VAL A 27 -1.68 -12.13 -4.06
N ALA A 28 -2.23 -10.93 -4.24
CA ALA A 28 -1.93 -10.11 -5.41
C ALA A 28 -0.45 -9.72 -5.52
N ILE A 29 0.20 -9.47 -4.39
CA ILE A 29 1.61 -9.07 -4.39
C ILE A 29 2.53 -10.15 -3.83
N ASP A 30 2.00 -11.35 -3.58
CA ASP A 30 2.75 -12.51 -3.15
C ASP A 30 3.54 -12.27 -1.85
N VAL A 31 2.80 -11.90 -0.81
CA VAL A 31 3.35 -11.76 0.55
C VAL A 31 2.40 -12.41 1.54
N ALA A 32 2.84 -12.59 2.78
CA ALA A 32 1.99 -13.12 3.83
C ALA A 32 0.94 -12.09 4.27
N LYS A 33 -0.24 -12.54 4.66
CA LYS A 33 -1.28 -11.67 5.19
C LYS A 33 -0.78 -10.85 6.38
N SER A 34 0.05 -11.45 7.24
CA SER A 34 0.63 -10.75 8.39
C SER A 34 1.48 -9.56 7.95
N SER A 35 2.16 -9.65 6.81
CA SER A 35 2.93 -8.53 6.27
C SER A 35 2.03 -7.37 5.89
N ILE A 36 0.87 -7.66 5.26
CA ILE A 36 -0.10 -6.63 4.92
C ILE A 36 -0.62 -5.95 6.20
N SER A 37 -1.01 -6.75 7.18
CA SER A 37 -1.50 -6.22 8.44
C SER A 37 -0.49 -5.31 9.12
N GLU A 38 0.78 -5.73 9.17
CA GLU A 38 1.84 -4.93 9.80
C GLU A 38 2.11 -3.64 9.04
N MET A 39 2.08 -3.68 7.71
CA MET A 39 2.20 -2.46 6.90
C MET A 39 1.07 -1.48 7.19
N GLU A 40 -0.17 -1.98 7.25
CA GLU A 40 -1.34 -1.14 7.50
C GLU A 40 -1.36 -0.57 8.93
N HIS A 41 -0.68 -1.23 9.86
CA HIS A 41 -0.52 -0.72 11.23
C HIS A 41 0.69 0.19 11.41
N GLY A 42 1.42 0.47 10.34
CA GLY A 42 2.55 1.39 10.40
C GLY A 42 3.81 0.81 11.02
N LYS A 43 3.90 -0.52 11.11
CA LYS A 43 5.06 -1.17 11.73
C LYS A 43 6.26 -1.24 10.81
N HIS A 44 6.02 -1.47 9.51
CA HIS A 44 7.09 -1.50 8.51
C HIS A 44 6.51 -1.19 7.13
N THR A 45 7.41 -0.98 6.19
CA THR A 45 7.05 -0.83 4.78
C THR A 45 7.31 -2.15 4.06
N THR A 46 7.50 -2.11 2.77
CA THR A 46 7.76 -3.29 1.98
C THR A 46 8.99 -3.06 1.09
N THR A 47 9.39 -4.09 0.35
CA THR A 47 10.48 -3.95 -0.60
C THR A 47 10.05 -3.07 -1.76
N LEU A 48 11.01 -2.52 -2.47
CA LEU A 48 10.73 -1.68 -3.64
C LEU A 48 9.93 -2.46 -4.70
N GLU A 49 10.27 -3.73 -4.91
CA GLU A 49 9.57 -4.57 -5.88
C GLU A 49 8.10 -4.75 -5.50
N LYS A 50 7.83 -5.06 -4.23
CA LYS A 50 6.45 -5.23 -3.75
C LYS A 50 5.71 -3.90 -3.77
N PHE A 51 6.40 -2.81 -3.47
CA PHE A 51 5.81 -1.47 -3.54
C PHE A 51 5.38 -1.14 -4.97
N ALA A 52 6.21 -1.46 -5.95
CA ALA A 52 5.85 -1.26 -7.35
C ALA A 52 4.60 -2.07 -7.73
N LEU A 53 4.52 -3.32 -7.25
CA LEU A 53 3.34 -4.16 -7.47
C LEU A 53 2.09 -3.55 -6.84
N LEU A 54 2.20 -2.97 -5.65
CA LEU A 54 1.08 -2.28 -4.99
C LEU A 54 0.54 -1.15 -5.87
N CYS A 55 1.44 -0.31 -6.37
CA CYS A 55 1.07 0.83 -7.20
C CYS A 55 0.40 0.38 -8.50
N GLU A 56 0.92 -0.67 -9.12
CA GLU A 56 0.34 -1.23 -10.34
C GLU A 56 -1.02 -1.86 -10.08
N HIS A 57 -1.12 -2.62 -8.99
CA HIS A 57 -2.34 -3.36 -8.66
C HIS A 57 -3.53 -2.40 -8.43
N TYR A 58 -3.30 -1.33 -7.69
CA TYR A 58 -4.36 -0.37 -7.40
C TYR A 58 -4.38 0.82 -8.34
N LYS A 59 -3.41 0.91 -9.25
CA LYS A 59 -3.26 2.06 -10.14
C LYS A 59 -3.26 3.36 -9.35
N VAL A 60 -2.44 3.41 -8.31
CA VAL A 60 -2.29 4.54 -7.41
C VAL A 60 -0.89 5.12 -7.53
N SER A 61 -0.79 6.43 -7.33
CA SER A 61 0.49 7.12 -7.38
C SER A 61 1.42 6.66 -6.26
N ALA A 62 2.68 6.36 -6.62
CA ALA A 62 3.72 6.06 -5.65
C ALA A 62 3.92 7.24 -4.69
N ASP A 63 3.90 8.46 -5.21
CA ASP A 63 4.05 9.67 -4.39
C ASP A 63 2.95 9.77 -3.34
N TYR A 64 1.73 9.38 -3.70
CA TYR A 64 0.61 9.38 -2.76
C TYR A 64 0.86 8.42 -1.60
N LEU A 65 1.23 7.18 -1.92
CA LEU A 65 1.50 6.17 -0.88
C LEU A 65 2.71 6.54 -0.02
N LEU A 66 3.70 7.20 -0.62
CA LEU A 66 4.90 7.64 0.12
C LEU A 66 4.68 8.91 0.93
N GLY A 67 3.54 9.59 0.73
CA GLY A 67 3.24 10.82 1.45
C GLY A 67 3.80 12.09 0.84
N PHE A 68 4.31 12.02 -0.39
CA PHE A 68 4.87 13.19 -1.08
C PHE A 68 3.83 13.99 -1.83
N SER A 69 2.65 13.43 -2.02
CA SER A 69 1.53 14.07 -2.71
C SER A 69 0.22 13.66 -2.05
N ASP A 70 -0.77 14.52 -2.10
CA ASP A 70 -2.12 14.19 -1.62
C ASP A 70 -3.02 13.71 -2.77
N ASN A 71 -2.49 13.63 -3.99
CA ASN A 71 -3.24 13.20 -5.15
C ASN A 71 -2.95 11.73 -5.45
N PRO A 72 -3.95 10.82 -5.32
CA PRO A 72 -3.74 9.40 -5.57
C PRO A 72 -3.64 9.04 -7.06
N THR A 73 -3.97 9.95 -7.95
CA THR A 73 -3.99 9.67 -9.39
C THR A 73 -2.56 9.50 -9.92
N PRO A 74 -2.24 8.40 -10.64
CA PRO A 74 -0.93 8.24 -11.24
C PRO A 74 -0.63 9.34 -12.27
N HIS A 75 0.65 9.67 -12.39
CA HIS A 75 1.11 10.63 -13.38
C HIS A 75 1.21 10.02 -14.76
#